data_84faaca70b2985668641fbc4291de902
#
_entry.id   84faaca70b2985668641fbc4291de902
#
_cell.length_a   1.000
_cell.length_b   1.000
_cell.length_c   1.000
_cell.angle_alpha   90.00
_cell.angle_beta   90.00
_cell.angle_gamma   90.00
#
_symmetry.space_group_name_H-M   'P 1'
#
loop_
_entity.id
_entity.type
_entity.pdbx_description
1 polymer ?
#
loop_
_entity_poly.entity_id
_entity_poly.type
_entity_poly.pdbx_seq_one_letter_code
_entity_poly.pdbx_strand_id
1 'polypeptide(L)'
;MKTKILIADDHSLMRVGLDALFSHQKDMAVVGLACDGVEAVALARERRSDVIVMDLMMPKMNGVEATRLVRQSVPETRVLILTSFGTAPELAKAVASGASGAFIKSTPTEDLLAAVRTIAAGGEAFPDEVRQMIDDNRQLSDLTDRQLEILAAATRGLTTSDIARQLDISVSCVLKHFTVIFEKLGVANRTEAVALALDRQLLKATDRP
;
A
#
# COMPACT_ATOMS: atom_id res chain seq x y z
N MET A 1 17.56 25.55 -6.76
CA MET A 1 18.21 24.24 -6.53
C MET A 1 17.38 23.20 -7.25
N LYS A 2 17.95 22.13 -7.83
CA LYS A 2 17.15 21.09 -8.47
C LYS A 2 16.76 20.06 -7.44
N THR A 3 15.52 19.56 -7.50
CA THR A 3 15.05 18.42 -6.69
C THR A 3 15.82 17.15 -7.07
N LYS A 4 16.50 16.54 -6.11
CA LYS A 4 17.27 15.30 -6.29
C LYS A 4 16.33 14.11 -6.19
N ILE A 5 16.22 13.34 -7.26
CA ILE A 5 15.33 12.18 -7.35
C ILE A 5 16.15 10.89 -7.40
N LEU A 6 15.83 9.93 -6.55
CA LEU A 6 16.27 8.54 -6.63
C LEU A 6 15.11 7.70 -7.18
N ILE A 7 15.38 6.82 -8.12
CA ILE A 7 14.38 5.91 -8.70
C ILE A 7 14.72 4.49 -8.26
N ALA A 8 13.74 3.78 -7.70
CA ALA A 8 13.86 2.40 -7.28
C ALA A 8 12.73 1.55 -7.87
N ASP A 9 13.05 0.68 -8.80
CA ASP A 9 12.12 -0.20 -9.51
C ASP A 9 12.90 -1.41 -10.05
N ASP A 10 12.39 -2.61 -9.98
CA ASP A 10 13.08 -3.80 -10.49
C ASP A 10 13.01 -3.92 -12.03
N HIS A 11 12.03 -3.24 -12.66
CA HIS A 11 11.86 -3.21 -14.11
C HIS A 11 12.81 -2.20 -14.76
N SER A 12 13.81 -2.67 -15.50
CA SER A 12 14.82 -1.82 -16.14
C SER A 12 14.23 -0.77 -17.10
N LEU A 13 13.21 -1.14 -17.88
CA LEU A 13 12.56 -0.22 -18.83
C LEU A 13 11.85 0.92 -18.10
N MET A 14 11.23 0.63 -16.94
CA MET A 14 10.58 1.65 -16.12
C MET A 14 11.61 2.62 -15.55
N ARG A 15 12.73 2.11 -15.02
CA ARG A 15 13.83 2.99 -14.53
C ARG A 15 14.33 3.93 -15.61
N VAL A 16 14.57 3.41 -16.83
CA VAL A 16 15.01 4.23 -17.99
C VAL A 16 13.96 5.28 -18.36
N GLY A 17 12.68 4.90 -18.40
CA GLY A 17 11.58 5.81 -18.72
C GLY A 17 11.44 6.94 -17.69
N LEU A 18 11.48 6.60 -16.40
CA LEU A 18 11.41 7.59 -15.32
C LEU A 18 12.66 8.49 -15.28
N ASP A 19 13.84 7.94 -15.53
CA ASP A 19 15.07 8.74 -15.63
C ASP A 19 14.97 9.77 -16.77
N ALA A 20 14.55 9.35 -17.94
CA ALA A 20 14.32 10.26 -19.07
C ALA A 20 13.27 11.32 -18.73
N LEU A 21 12.15 10.93 -18.12
CA LEU A 21 11.07 11.85 -17.73
C LEU A 21 11.55 12.94 -16.78
N PHE A 22 12.22 12.56 -15.69
CA PHE A 22 12.68 13.53 -14.67
C PHE A 22 13.88 14.34 -15.15
N SER A 23 14.81 13.73 -15.88
CA SER A 23 15.98 14.43 -16.42
C SER A 23 15.64 15.51 -17.46
N HIS A 24 14.48 15.40 -18.15
CA HIS A 24 13.95 16.43 -19.03
C HIS A 24 13.42 17.67 -18.27
N GLN A 25 13.16 17.57 -16.98
CA GLN A 25 12.67 18.68 -16.18
C GLN A 25 13.82 19.59 -15.75
N LYS A 26 13.65 20.91 -15.91
CA LYS A 26 14.69 21.90 -15.54
C LYS A 26 14.93 21.97 -14.02
N ASP A 27 13.91 21.65 -13.25
CA ASP A 27 13.85 21.73 -11.78
C ASP A 27 14.17 20.41 -11.07
N MET A 28 14.46 19.33 -11.81
CA MET A 28 14.73 17.99 -11.26
C MET A 28 16.10 17.47 -11.71
N ALA A 29 16.66 16.53 -10.93
CA ALA A 29 17.88 15.81 -11.27
C ALA A 29 17.83 14.39 -10.69
N VAL A 30 17.96 13.37 -11.55
CA VAL A 30 18.09 11.98 -11.11
C VAL A 30 19.50 11.78 -10.57
N VAL A 31 19.60 11.34 -9.31
CA VAL A 31 20.88 11.17 -8.59
C VAL A 31 21.24 9.69 -8.37
N GLY A 32 20.35 8.77 -8.71
CA GLY A 32 20.59 7.34 -8.63
C GLY A 32 19.45 6.50 -9.15
N LEU A 33 19.79 5.27 -9.55
CA LEU A 33 18.85 4.24 -10.00
C LEU A 33 19.12 2.99 -9.17
N ALA A 34 18.09 2.44 -8.53
CA ALA A 34 18.14 1.22 -7.73
C ALA A 34 17.28 0.13 -8.39
N CYS A 35 17.73 -1.11 -8.35
CA CYS A 35 16.97 -2.25 -8.88
C CYS A 35 16.26 -3.07 -7.79
N ASP A 36 16.48 -2.73 -6.51
CA ASP A 36 15.82 -3.33 -5.36
C ASP A 36 15.83 -2.40 -4.14
N GLY A 37 15.09 -2.77 -3.09
CA GLY A 37 14.97 -1.94 -1.89
C GLY A 37 16.27 -1.81 -1.09
N VAL A 38 17.16 -2.79 -1.15
CA VAL A 38 18.46 -2.74 -0.45
C VAL A 38 19.34 -1.67 -1.09
N GLU A 39 19.43 -1.66 -2.41
CA GLU A 39 20.14 -0.66 -3.18
C GLU A 39 19.53 0.73 -3.00
N ALA A 40 18.17 0.82 -2.98
CA ALA A 40 17.47 2.08 -2.74
C ALA A 40 17.84 2.70 -1.39
N VAL A 41 17.87 1.92 -0.31
CA VAL A 41 18.26 2.40 1.03
C VAL A 41 19.73 2.83 1.05
N ALA A 42 20.63 2.09 0.41
CA ALA A 42 22.05 2.41 0.35
C ALA A 42 22.28 3.75 -0.40
N LEU A 43 21.68 3.88 -1.59
CA LEU A 43 21.79 5.10 -2.41
C LEU A 43 21.12 6.31 -1.75
N ALA A 44 20.00 6.13 -1.04
CA ALA A 44 19.36 7.20 -0.29
C ALA A 44 20.31 7.82 0.75
N ARG A 45 21.03 7.00 1.49
CA ARG A 45 22.03 7.42 2.48
C ARG A 45 23.22 8.13 1.84
N GLU A 46 23.71 7.59 0.71
CA GLU A 46 24.89 8.12 0.00
C GLU A 46 24.57 9.44 -0.71
N ARG A 47 23.48 9.48 -1.47
CA ARG A 47 23.16 10.59 -2.39
C ARG A 47 22.35 11.71 -1.73
N ARG A 48 21.73 11.44 -0.58
CA ARG A 48 20.86 12.40 0.09
C ARG A 48 19.81 12.98 -0.88
N SER A 49 19.00 12.07 -1.47
CA SER A 49 17.91 12.45 -2.37
C SER A 49 16.80 13.18 -1.62
N ASP A 50 16.16 14.14 -2.28
CA ASP A 50 14.99 14.84 -1.72
C ASP A 50 13.74 13.94 -1.82
N VAL A 51 13.59 13.24 -2.95
CA VAL A 51 12.46 12.32 -3.20
C VAL A 51 12.98 10.99 -3.75
N ILE A 52 12.40 9.89 -3.28
CA ILE A 52 12.55 8.58 -3.89
C ILE A 52 11.24 8.20 -4.55
N VAL A 53 11.26 7.86 -5.84
CA VAL A 53 10.18 7.18 -6.54
C VAL A 53 10.42 5.68 -6.40
N MET A 54 9.56 4.99 -5.65
CA MET A 54 9.79 3.64 -5.14
C MET A 54 8.70 2.68 -5.60
N ASP A 55 9.06 1.60 -6.29
CA ASP A 55 8.11 0.50 -6.51
C ASP A 55 7.87 -0.28 -5.20
N LEU A 56 6.65 -0.82 -5.07
CA LEU A 56 6.30 -1.69 -3.94
C LEU A 56 6.90 -3.09 -4.08
N MET A 57 6.83 -3.65 -5.29
CA MET A 57 7.18 -5.04 -5.55
C MET A 57 8.59 -5.13 -6.11
N MET A 58 9.57 -5.31 -5.24
CA MET A 58 10.98 -5.47 -5.62
C MET A 58 11.57 -6.71 -4.95
N PRO A 59 12.56 -7.37 -5.59
CA PRO A 59 13.29 -8.48 -5.00
C PRO A 59 14.15 -8.03 -3.79
N LYS A 60 14.58 -8.98 -2.97
CA LYS A 60 15.42 -8.83 -1.77
C LYS A 60 14.78 -8.01 -0.65
N MET A 61 14.26 -6.82 -0.95
CA MET A 61 13.57 -5.93 -0.03
C MET A 61 12.47 -5.19 -0.78
N ASN A 62 11.24 -5.31 -0.34
CA ASN A 62 10.09 -4.64 -0.93
C ASN A 62 10.05 -3.14 -0.59
N GLY A 63 9.21 -2.37 -1.33
CA GLY A 63 9.12 -0.93 -1.17
C GLY A 63 8.59 -0.48 0.20
N VAL A 64 7.76 -1.28 0.87
CA VAL A 64 7.26 -0.97 2.22
C VAL A 64 8.40 -0.97 3.24
N GLU A 65 9.21 -2.03 3.23
CA GLU A 65 10.35 -2.15 4.14
C GLU A 65 11.44 -1.12 3.81
N ALA A 66 11.72 -0.91 2.52
CA ALA A 66 12.65 0.11 2.06
C ALA A 66 12.21 1.51 2.51
N THR A 67 10.92 1.85 2.38
CA THR A 67 10.35 3.12 2.85
C THR A 67 10.60 3.31 4.34
N ARG A 68 10.28 2.30 5.17
CA ARG A 68 10.52 2.36 6.61
C ARG A 68 11.98 2.62 6.95
N LEU A 69 12.92 1.91 6.29
CA LEU A 69 14.35 2.06 6.55
C LEU A 69 14.89 3.41 6.06
N VAL A 70 14.43 3.91 4.92
CA VAL A 70 14.78 5.26 4.43
C VAL A 70 14.31 6.31 5.43
N ARG A 71 13.04 6.25 5.85
CA ARG A 71 12.47 7.22 6.80
C ARG A 71 13.17 7.21 8.17
N GLN A 72 13.70 6.06 8.59
CA GLN A 72 14.49 5.95 9.82
C GLN A 72 15.92 6.49 9.68
N SER A 73 16.56 6.26 8.53
CA SER A 73 17.97 6.57 8.34
C SER A 73 18.25 7.92 7.68
N VAL A 74 17.31 8.43 6.86
CA VAL A 74 17.37 9.71 6.15
C VAL A 74 15.99 10.39 6.23
N PRO A 75 15.61 10.92 7.40
CA PRO A 75 14.26 11.45 7.65
C PRO A 75 13.84 12.60 6.73
N GLU A 76 14.79 13.33 6.18
CA GLU A 76 14.56 14.40 5.21
C GLU A 76 14.12 13.89 3.83
N THR A 77 14.52 12.67 3.45
CA THR A 77 14.13 12.06 2.18
C THR A 77 12.66 11.65 2.21
N ARG A 78 11.89 12.11 1.25
CA ARG A 78 10.48 11.77 1.06
C ARG A 78 10.33 10.58 0.11
N VAL A 79 9.29 9.79 0.30
CA VAL A 79 9.05 8.59 -0.53
C VAL A 79 7.72 8.70 -1.24
N LEU A 80 7.75 8.62 -2.58
CA LEU A 80 6.61 8.47 -3.45
C LEU A 80 6.55 7.02 -3.93
N ILE A 81 5.51 6.31 -3.57
CA ILE A 81 5.24 4.96 -4.08
C ILE A 81 4.70 5.06 -5.51
N LEU A 82 5.25 4.27 -6.42
CA LEU A 82 4.78 4.14 -7.80
C LEU A 82 4.69 2.65 -8.15
N THR A 83 3.48 2.10 -8.25
CA THR A 83 3.29 0.66 -8.41
C THR A 83 2.33 0.29 -9.53
N SER A 84 2.55 -0.87 -10.17
CA SER A 84 1.62 -1.41 -11.17
C SER A 84 0.38 -2.04 -10.52
N PHE A 85 0.56 -2.65 -9.36
CA PHE A 85 -0.46 -3.36 -8.60
C PHE A 85 -0.23 -3.14 -7.11
N GLY A 86 -0.87 -2.12 -6.56
CA GLY A 86 -0.92 -1.97 -5.11
C GLY A 86 -2.24 -2.55 -4.61
N THR A 87 -2.21 -3.60 -3.79
CA THR A 87 -3.38 -3.95 -3.01
C THR A 87 -3.58 -2.88 -1.94
N ALA A 88 -4.83 -2.60 -1.56
CA ALA A 88 -5.12 -1.63 -0.50
C ALA A 88 -4.30 -1.88 0.79
N PRO A 89 -4.09 -3.14 1.25
CA PRO A 89 -3.24 -3.44 2.39
C PRO A 89 -1.76 -3.04 2.21
N GLU A 90 -1.19 -3.20 1.02
CA GLU A 90 0.21 -2.86 0.76
C GLU A 90 0.43 -1.35 0.69
N LEU A 91 -0.50 -0.64 0.02
CA LEU A 91 -0.49 0.82 0.00
C LEU A 91 -0.67 1.41 1.40
N ALA A 92 -1.61 0.89 2.20
CA ALA A 92 -1.80 1.31 3.57
C ALA A 92 -0.55 1.08 4.44
N LYS A 93 0.14 -0.06 4.27
CA LYS A 93 1.41 -0.34 4.94
C LYS A 93 2.51 0.61 4.52
N ALA A 94 2.61 0.96 3.23
CA ALA A 94 3.59 1.91 2.73
C ALA A 94 3.37 3.31 3.34
N VAL A 95 2.11 3.76 3.41
CA VAL A 95 1.74 5.03 4.06
C VAL A 95 2.04 5.00 5.55
N ALA A 96 1.68 3.91 6.25
CA ALA A 96 2.02 3.72 7.67
C ALA A 96 3.54 3.69 7.92
N SER A 97 4.33 3.28 6.91
CA SER A 97 5.80 3.30 6.95
C SER A 97 6.40 4.68 6.63
N GLY A 98 5.57 5.68 6.33
CA GLY A 98 5.97 7.07 6.13
C GLY A 98 6.12 7.49 4.66
N ALA A 99 5.46 6.81 3.71
CA ALA A 99 5.34 7.29 2.34
C ALA A 99 4.59 8.64 2.32
N SER A 100 5.07 9.58 1.52
CA SER A 100 4.50 10.92 1.36
C SER A 100 3.53 10.99 0.17
N GLY A 101 3.43 9.93 -0.62
CA GLY A 101 2.50 9.81 -1.74
C GLY A 101 2.47 8.40 -2.30
N ALA A 102 1.42 8.09 -3.05
CA ALA A 102 1.30 6.83 -3.77
C ALA A 102 0.51 7.00 -5.07
N PHE A 103 1.02 6.42 -6.15
CA PHE A 103 0.44 6.49 -7.49
C PHE A 103 0.53 5.12 -8.18
N ILE A 104 -0.35 4.91 -9.15
CA ILE A 104 -0.32 3.74 -10.02
C ILE A 104 0.56 4.07 -11.23
N LYS A 105 1.33 3.09 -11.75
CA LYS A 105 2.23 3.29 -12.90
C LYS A 105 1.51 3.72 -14.20
N SER A 106 0.19 3.58 -14.28
CA SER A 106 -0.64 4.10 -15.36
C SER A 106 -1.06 5.57 -15.21
N THR A 107 -0.70 6.22 -14.10
CA THR A 107 -0.98 7.65 -13.87
C THR A 107 -0.34 8.51 -14.96
N PRO A 108 -1.04 9.55 -15.47
CA PRO A 108 -0.47 10.49 -16.41
C PRO A 108 0.84 11.10 -15.90
N THR A 109 1.81 11.26 -16.81
CA THR A 109 3.15 11.77 -16.45
C THR A 109 3.13 13.17 -15.82
N GLU A 110 2.17 14.00 -16.21
CA GLU A 110 1.99 15.35 -15.65
C GLU A 110 1.61 15.32 -14.18
N ASP A 111 0.73 14.40 -13.78
CA ASP A 111 0.30 14.21 -12.40
C ASP A 111 1.45 13.65 -11.55
N LEU A 112 2.24 12.73 -12.10
CA LEU A 112 3.43 12.21 -11.43
C LEU A 112 4.46 13.32 -11.19
N LEU A 113 4.71 14.19 -12.17
CA LEU A 113 5.61 15.34 -12.03
C LEU A 113 5.11 16.34 -11.00
N ALA A 114 3.80 16.62 -10.99
CA ALA A 114 3.18 17.49 -9.99
C ALA A 114 3.30 16.89 -8.58
N ALA A 115 3.08 15.58 -8.44
CA ALA A 115 3.22 14.86 -7.19
C ALA A 115 4.65 14.95 -6.61
N VAL A 116 5.67 14.72 -7.45
CA VAL A 116 7.08 14.85 -7.03
C VAL A 116 7.39 16.27 -6.55
N ARG A 117 6.89 17.30 -7.23
CA ARG A 117 7.07 18.71 -6.79
C ARG A 117 6.39 18.98 -5.44
N THR A 118 5.16 18.52 -5.28
CA THR A 118 4.41 18.66 -4.02
C THR A 118 5.14 17.98 -2.86
N ILE A 119 5.61 16.77 -3.07
CA ILE A 119 6.33 15.99 -2.06
C ILE A 119 7.69 16.63 -1.72
N ALA A 120 8.43 17.10 -2.73
CA ALA A 120 9.69 17.79 -2.53
C ALA A 120 9.53 19.11 -1.72
N ALA A 121 8.38 19.77 -1.86
CA ALA A 121 8.02 20.95 -1.07
C ALA A 121 7.54 20.60 0.37
N GLY A 122 7.52 19.33 0.74
CA GLY A 122 7.11 18.87 2.08
C GLY A 122 5.63 18.51 2.21
N GLY A 123 4.86 18.58 1.11
CA GLY A 123 3.46 18.15 1.06
C GLY A 123 3.28 16.63 0.90
N GLU A 124 2.04 16.23 0.76
CA GLU A 124 1.62 14.85 0.48
C GLU A 124 0.88 14.81 -0.87
N ALA A 125 1.02 13.70 -1.59
CA ALA A 125 0.39 13.50 -2.89
C ALA A 125 -0.25 12.11 -2.97
N PHE A 126 -1.54 12.05 -2.66
CA PHE A 126 -2.37 10.85 -2.76
C PHE A 126 -3.60 11.18 -3.60
N PRO A 127 -3.81 10.57 -4.79
CA PRO A 127 -5.06 10.64 -5.51
C PRO A 127 -6.24 10.16 -4.65
N ASP A 128 -7.44 10.68 -4.92
CA ASP A 128 -8.64 10.34 -4.13
C ASP A 128 -8.92 8.83 -4.13
N GLU A 129 -8.70 8.15 -5.25
CA GLU A 129 -8.83 6.69 -5.37
C GLU A 129 -7.89 5.96 -4.41
N VAL A 130 -6.63 6.41 -4.31
CA VAL A 130 -5.63 5.83 -3.41
C VAL A 130 -5.99 6.14 -1.95
N ARG A 131 -6.46 7.37 -1.66
CA ARG A 131 -6.94 7.73 -0.31
C ARG A 131 -8.09 6.83 0.11
N GLN A 132 -9.06 6.63 -0.76
CA GLN A 132 -10.20 5.77 -0.49
C GLN A 132 -9.78 4.33 -0.25
N MET A 133 -8.86 3.79 -1.06
CA MET A 133 -8.29 2.44 -0.84
C MET A 133 -7.61 2.31 0.52
N ILE A 134 -6.90 3.33 0.97
CA ILE A 134 -6.21 3.35 2.27
C ILE A 134 -7.21 3.42 3.42
N ASP A 135 -8.21 4.30 3.33
CA ASP A 135 -9.24 4.49 4.35
C ASP A 135 -10.12 3.23 4.47
N ASP A 136 -10.48 2.65 3.36
CA ASP A 136 -11.18 1.38 3.29
C ASP A 136 -10.40 0.24 3.95
N ASN A 137 -9.08 0.22 3.77
CA ASN A 137 -8.24 -0.80 4.41
C ASN A 137 -8.04 -0.54 5.91
N ARG A 138 -8.08 0.71 6.37
CA ARG A 138 -8.05 1.03 7.81
C ARG A 138 -9.25 0.43 8.53
N GLN A 139 -10.45 0.54 7.98
CA GLN A 139 -11.65 -0.07 8.54
C GLN A 139 -11.53 -1.59 8.68
N LEU A 140 -10.75 -2.23 7.81
CA LEU A 140 -10.51 -3.67 7.83
C LEU A 140 -9.41 -4.10 8.80
N SER A 141 -8.38 -3.28 8.97
CA SER A 141 -7.33 -3.54 9.97
C SER A 141 -7.86 -3.46 11.42
N ASP A 142 -9.05 -2.91 11.60
CA ASP A 142 -9.76 -2.88 12.87
C ASP A 142 -10.44 -4.21 13.24
N LEU A 143 -10.54 -5.16 12.29
CA LEU A 143 -11.05 -6.50 12.61
C LEU A 143 -9.99 -7.31 13.38
N THR A 144 -10.42 -7.92 14.50
CA THR A 144 -9.58 -8.86 15.23
C THR A 144 -9.38 -10.16 14.45
N ASP A 145 -8.33 -10.94 14.75
CA ASP A 145 -8.08 -12.25 14.12
C ASP A 145 -9.33 -13.13 14.16
N ARG A 146 -10.06 -13.12 15.28
CA ARG A 146 -11.30 -13.89 15.43
C ARG A 146 -12.43 -13.41 14.51
N GLN A 147 -12.53 -12.11 14.28
CA GLN A 147 -13.50 -11.54 13.35
C GLN A 147 -13.13 -11.85 11.90
N LEU A 148 -11.84 -11.86 11.57
CA LEU A 148 -11.33 -12.29 10.26
C LEU A 148 -11.62 -13.78 10.00
N GLU A 149 -11.40 -14.65 10.97
CA GLU A 149 -11.74 -16.10 10.86
C GLU A 149 -13.23 -16.31 10.58
N ILE A 150 -14.10 -15.59 11.30
CA ILE A 150 -15.56 -15.68 11.11
C ILE A 150 -15.96 -15.17 9.72
N LEU A 151 -15.39 -14.04 9.29
CA LEU A 151 -15.67 -13.47 7.98
C LEU A 151 -15.16 -14.39 6.87
N ALA A 152 -13.97 -14.98 7.02
CA ALA A 152 -13.41 -15.97 6.11
C ALA A 152 -14.29 -17.23 5.99
N ALA A 153 -14.83 -17.73 7.09
CA ALA A 153 -15.76 -18.85 7.06
C ALA A 153 -17.07 -18.48 6.35
N ALA A 154 -17.52 -17.23 6.51
CA ALA A 154 -18.71 -16.73 5.84
C ALA A 154 -18.55 -16.63 4.31
N THR A 155 -17.35 -16.22 3.82
CA THR A 155 -17.07 -16.17 2.36
C THR A 155 -17.00 -17.56 1.72
N ARG A 156 -16.71 -18.61 2.49
CA ARG A 156 -16.82 -20.01 2.04
C ARG A 156 -18.25 -20.55 2.04
N GLY A 157 -19.25 -19.73 2.40
CA GLY A 157 -20.65 -20.09 2.41
C GLY A 157 -21.12 -20.86 3.66
N LEU A 158 -20.30 -20.98 4.70
CA LEU A 158 -20.69 -21.67 5.93
C LEU A 158 -21.85 -20.94 6.62
N THR A 159 -22.82 -21.69 7.16
CA THR A 159 -23.89 -21.11 7.97
C THR A 159 -23.37 -20.63 9.32
N THR A 160 -24.12 -19.78 10.03
CA THR A 160 -23.74 -19.33 11.39
C THR A 160 -23.53 -20.51 12.35
N SER A 161 -24.34 -21.59 12.20
CA SER A 161 -24.21 -22.81 12.99
C SER A 161 -22.94 -23.60 12.65
N ASP A 162 -22.55 -23.65 11.37
CA ASP A 162 -21.32 -24.34 10.96
C ASP A 162 -20.09 -23.57 11.42
N ILE A 163 -20.11 -22.24 11.34
CA ILE A 163 -19.05 -21.37 11.88
C ILE A 163 -18.91 -21.58 13.38
N ALA A 164 -20.04 -21.60 14.11
CA ALA A 164 -20.04 -21.85 15.56
C ALA A 164 -19.39 -23.19 15.90
N ARG A 165 -19.75 -24.26 15.16
CA ARG A 165 -19.18 -25.60 15.33
C ARG A 165 -17.68 -25.64 14.97
N GLN A 166 -17.29 -25.05 13.83
CA GLN A 166 -15.88 -25.04 13.37
C GLN A 166 -14.96 -24.29 14.34
N LEU A 167 -15.47 -23.25 14.97
CA LEU A 167 -14.68 -22.36 15.82
C LEU A 167 -14.85 -22.66 17.33
N ASP A 168 -15.61 -23.71 17.67
CA ASP A 168 -15.93 -24.13 19.04
C ASP A 168 -16.47 -22.99 19.92
N ILE A 169 -17.48 -22.27 19.39
CA ILE A 169 -18.17 -21.20 20.08
C ILE A 169 -19.70 -21.32 19.89
N SER A 170 -20.47 -20.60 20.70
CA SER A 170 -21.91 -20.58 20.55
C SER A 170 -22.36 -19.78 19.32
N VAL A 171 -23.52 -20.14 18.76
CA VAL A 171 -24.16 -19.41 17.65
C VAL A 171 -24.40 -17.94 18.05
N SER A 172 -24.77 -17.68 19.29
CA SER A 172 -24.96 -16.31 19.79
C SER A 172 -23.66 -15.51 19.81
N CYS A 173 -22.53 -16.16 20.04
CA CYS A 173 -21.21 -15.51 19.98
C CYS A 173 -20.85 -15.14 18.52
N VAL A 174 -21.11 -16.02 17.54
CA VAL A 174 -20.92 -15.73 16.11
C VAL A 174 -21.76 -14.53 15.69
N LEU A 175 -23.03 -14.48 16.10
CA LEU A 175 -23.93 -13.34 15.79
C LEU A 175 -23.41 -12.02 16.38
N LYS A 176 -22.91 -12.03 17.62
CA LYS A 176 -22.30 -10.83 18.23
C LYS A 176 -21.06 -10.36 17.44
N HIS A 177 -20.22 -11.31 16.99
CA HIS A 177 -19.10 -10.96 16.12
C HIS A 177 -19.55 -10.36 14.80
N PHE A 178 -20.59 -10.89 14.16
CA PHE A 178 -21.13 -10.31 12.93
C PHE A 178 -21.65 -8.89 13.15
N THR A 179 -22.35 -8.60 14.26
CA THR A 179 -22.78 -7.23 14.58
C THR A 179 -21.61 -6.27 14.60
N VAL A 180 -20.52 -6.63 15.30
CA VAL A 180 -19.32 -5.79 15.38
C VAL A 180 -18.59 -5.70 14.04
N ILE A 181 -18.54 -6.80 13.25
CA ILE A 181 -17.98 -6.78 11.90
C ILE A 181 -18.76 -5.82 11.01
N PHE A 182 -20.10 -5.84 11.04
CA PHE A 182 -20.93 -4.96 10.22
C PHE A 182 -20.71 -3.48 10.60
N GLU A 183 -20.66 -3.17 11.88
CA GLU A 183 -20.34 -1.82 12.37
C GLU A 183 -18.97 -1.35 11.88
N LYS A 184 -17.94 -2.18 12.03
CA LYS A 184 -16.55 -1.85 11.62
C LYS A 184 -16.38 -1.71 10.11
N LEU A 185 -17.11 -2.51 9.32
CA LEU A 185 -17.06 -2.49 7.86
C LEU A 185 -18.03 -1.46 7.25
N GLY A 186 -18.92 -0.85 8.05
CA GLY A 186 -19.93 0.08 7.55
C GLY A 186 -20.97 -0.58 6.66
N VAL A 187 -21.29 -1.86 6.85
CA VAL A 187 -22.23 -2.65 6.04
C VAL A 187 -23.48 -3.02 6.84
N ALA A 188 -24.61 -3.22 6.15
CA ALA A 188 -25.87 -3.48 6.81
C ALA A 188 -26.12 -4.98 7.13
N ASN A 189 -25.46 -5.90 6.41
CA ASN A 189 -25.76 -7.32 6.53
C ASN A 189 -24.56 -8.20 6.12
N ARG A 190 -24.73 -9.53 6.34
CA ARG A 190 -23.73 -10.53 6.04
C ARG A 190 -23.38 -10.60 4.55
N THR A 191 -24.34 -10.44 3.65
CA THR A 191 -24.11 -10.52 2.21
C THR A 191 -23.21 -9.39 1.76
N GLU A 192 -23.43 -8.19 2.25
CA GLU A 192 -22.57 -7.02 1.98
C GLU A 192 -21.18 -7.21 2.58
N ALA A 193 -21.07 -7.73 3.82
CA ALA A 193 -19.79 -8.02 4.44
C ALA A 193 -18.95 -9.04 3.65
N VAL A 194 -19.60 -10.09 3.16
CA VAL A 194 -18.98 -11.13 2.32
C VAL A 194 -18.56 -10.55 0.96
N ALA A 195 -19.45 -9.79 0.31
CA ALA A 195 -19.13 -9.14 -0.97
C ALA A 195 -17.90 -8.22 -0.84
N LEU A 196 -17.89 -7.39 0.20
CA LEU A 196 -16.79 -6.48 0.50
C LEU A 196 -15.48 -7.24 0.78
N ALA A 197 -15.55 -8.36 1.53
CA ALA A 197 -14.39 -9.18 1.84
C ALA A 197 -13.78 -9.85 0.60
N LEU A 198 -14.62 -10.26 -0.35
CA LEU A 198 -14.19 -10.86 -1.62
C LEU A 198 -13.63 -9.82 -2.57
N ASP A 199 -14.29 -8.69 -2.74
CA ASP A 199 -13.87 -7.58 -3.60
C ASP A 199 -12.49 -7.05 -3.19
N ARG A 200 -12.27 -6.91 -1.91
CA ARG A 200 -11.01 -6.39 -1.34
C ARG A 200 -9.93 -7.43 -1.10
N GLN A 201 -10.10 -8.67 -1.56
CA GLN A 201 -9.14 -9.78 -1.40
C GLN A 201 -8.62 -9.94 0.05
N LEU A 202 -9.48 -9.73 1.04
CA LEU A 202 -9.14 -9.70 2.47
C LEU A 202 -8.65 -11.05 3.00
N LEU A 203 -8.90 -12.10 2.28
CA LEU A 203 -8.55 -13.47 2.64
C LEU A 203 -7.36 -13.89 1.79
N LYS A 204 -6.21 -14.08 2.45
CA LYS A 204 -5.02 -14.62 1.79
C LYS A 204 -5.36 -15.95 1.12
N ALA A 205 -4.75 -16.21 -0.04
CA ALA A 205 -4.91 -17.44 -0.83
C ALA A 205 -4.56 -18.75 -0.08
N THR A 206 -4.17 -18.68 1.19
CA THR A 206 -3.87 -19.81 2.07
C THR A 206 -5.09 -20.58 2.56
N ASP A 207 -6.30 -20.07 2.36
CA ASP A 207 -7.55 -20.72 2.78
C ASP A 207 -8.40 -21.27 1.61
N ARG A 208 -7.80 -21.54 0.46
CA ARG A 208 -8.46 -22.39 -0.55
C ARG A 208 -8.21 -23.87 -0.21
N PRO A 209 -9.26 -24.70 -0.17
CA PRO A 209 -9.13 -26.14 0.07
C PRO A 209 -8.32 -26.84 -1.03
#